data_218755e5f19ea06543f3624a5eb50a77
#
_entry.id   218755e5f19ea06543f3624a5eb50a77
#
_cell.length_a   1.000
_cell.length_b   1.000
_cell.length_c   1.000
_cell.angle_alpha   90.00
_cell.angle_beta   90.00
_cell.angle_gamma   90.00
#
_symmetry.space_group_name_H-M   'P 1'
#
loop_
_entity.id
_entity.type
_entity.pdbx_description
1 polymer ?
#
loop_
_entity_poly.entity_id
_entity_poly.type
_entity_poly.pdbx_seq_one_letter_code
_entity_poly.pdbx_strand_id
1 'polypeptide(L)'
;MKPWIVLMLFPMLTFAQDFKEEISIVQFSAPFTKEAEVSLKSFKQHSTHTFSIIEKKEVFDEEKIKYLPTIILYHNGEEVIRVESGISLKLPENTIELIEKEIEEIIESKF
;
A
#
# COMPACT_ATOMS: atom_id res chain seq x y z
N MET A 1 30.60 -17.82 -12.52
CA MET A 1 30.44 -17.55 -12.62
C MET A 1 29.71 -16.99 -12.57
N LYS A 2 29.24 -16.68 -12.32
CA LYS A 2 28.68 -16.24 -12.33
C LYS A 2 27.73 -15.87 -11.35
N PRO A 3 27.77 -16.01 -10.02
CA PRO A 3 26.89 -15.48 -8.98
C PRO A 3 26.74 -13.97 -9.01
N TRP A 4 27.75 -13.32 -9.53
CA TRP A 4 27.64 -11.86 -9.62
C TRP A 4 26.54 -11.39 -10.56
N ILE A 5 26.11 -12.24 -11.47
CA ILE A 5 24.99 -11.90 -12.37
C ILE A 5 23.71 -11.80 -11.58
N VAL A 6 23.54 -12.71 -10.65
CA VAL A 6 22.33 -12.73 -9.79
C VAL A 6 22.28 -11.46 -8.96
N LEU A 7 23.41 -11.03 -8.46
CA LEU A 7 23.47 -9.84 -7.63
C LEU A 7 23.00 -8.59 -8.38
N MET A 8 23.23 -8.55 -9.67
CA MET A 8 22.83 -7.39 -10.45
C MET A 8 21.32 -7.25 -10.53
N LEU A 9 20.59 -8.35 -10.41
CA LEU A 9 19.14 -8.31 -10.49
C LEU A 9 18.51 -7.80 -9.20
N PHE A 10 19.15 -8.07 -8.08
CA PHE A 10 18.58 -7.67 -6.79
C PHE A 10 18.32 -6.18 -6.64
N PRO A 11 19.24 -5.31 -7.00
CA PRO A 11 18.99 -3.87 -6.84
C PRO A 11 17.74 -3.40 -7.58
N MET A 12 17.50 -3.96 -8.75
CA MET A 12 16.33 -3.57 -9.52
C MET A 12 15.04 -3.98 -8.84
N LEU A 13 15.04 -5.16 -8.26
CA LEU A 13 13.88 -5.64 -7.53
C LEU A 13 13.62 -4.79 -6.30
N THR A 14 14.68 -4.37 -5.64
CA THR A 14 14.55 -3.54 -4.45
C THR A 14 13.88 -2.22 -4.78
N PHE A 15 14.25 -1.60 -5.89
CA PHE A 15 13.62 -0.35 -6.29
C PHE A 15 12.14 -0.54 -6.56
N ALA A 16 11.76 -1.65 -7.19
CA ALA A 16 10.38 -1.89 -7.52
C ALA A 16 9.51 -2.05 -6.29
N GLN A 17 10.11 -2.40 -5.15
CA GLN A 17 9.37 -2.66 -3.92
C GLN A 17 9.53 -1.56 -2.89
N ASP A 18 10.04 -0.40 -3.31
CA ASP A 18 10.42 0.63 -2.36
C ASP A 18 9.27 1.08 -1.46
N PHE A 19 8.08 1.24 -2.03
CA PHE A 19 6.95 1.73 -1.26
C PHE A 19 6.36 0.69 -0.31
N LYS A 20 6.89 -0.53 -0.32
CA LYS A 20 6.38 -1.62 0.54
C LYS A 20 7.28 -1.91 1.72
N GLU A 21 8.30 -1.10 1.96
CA GLU A 21 9.25 -1.38 3.03
C GLU A 21 8.63 -1.24 4.41
N GLU A 22 9.06 -2.12 5.32
CA GLU A 22 8.58 -2.12 6.70
C GLU A 22 7.06 -2.03 6.75
N ILE A 23 6.54 -1.09 7.53
CA ILE A 23 5.09 -0.86 7.58
C ILE A 23 4.79 0.30 6.65
N SER A 24 3.99 0.04 5.63
CA SER A 24 3.68 1.02 4.62
C SER A 24 2.19 1.00 4.32
N ILE A 25 1.59 2.16 4.30
CA ILE A 25 0.16 2.30 4.00
C ILE A 25 0.05 3.04 2.68
N VAL A 26 -0.60 2.40 1.71
CA VAL A 26 -0.71 2.96 0.36
C VAL A 26 -2.18 3.10 -0.01
N GLN A 27 -2.57 4.29 -0.38
CA GLN A 27 -3.91 4.57 -0.87
C GLN A 27 -3.87 4.69 -2.39
N PHE A 28 -4.70 3.91 -3.07
CA PHE A 28 -4.81 3.94 -4.53
C PHE A 28 -6.07 4.68 -4.90
N SER A 29 -5.95 5.73 -5.69
CA SER A 29 -7.04 6.63 -5.96
C SER A 29 -7.03 7.08 -7.42
N ALA A 30 -7.96 7.95 -7.76
CA ALA A 30 -8.05 8.56 -9.09
C ALA A 30 -8.66 9.93 -8.91
N PRO A 31 -8.53 10.81 -9.93
CA PRO A 31 -9.12 12.15 -9.79
C PRO A 31 -10.60 12.11 -9.46
N PHE A 32 -11.33 11.17 -10.04
CA PHE A 32 -12.79 11.14 -9.82
C PHE A 32 -13.17 10.58 -8.45
N THR A 33 -12.22 10.03 -7.70
CA THR A 33 -12.49 9.54 -6.35
C THR A 33 -11.72 10.33 -5.29
N LYS A 34 -11.19 11.48 -5.67
CA LYS A 34 -10.35 12.24 -4.75
C LYS A 34 -11.09 12.62 -3.48
N GLU A 35 -12.35 12.97 -3.60
CA GLU A 35 -13.14 13.38 -2.44
C GLU A 35 -13.45 12.22 -1.49
N ALA A 36 -13.35 11.00 -1.99
CA ALA A 36 -13.58 9.81 -1.18
C ALA A 36 -12.31 9.30 -0.51
N GLU A 37 -11.18 9.94 -0.76
CA GLU A 37 -9.92 9.53 -0.13
C GLU A 37 -9.97 9.79 1.37
N VAL A 38 -9.29 8.92 2.11
CA VAL A 38 -9.16 9.11 3.54
C VAL A 38 -7.81 9.70 3.85
N SER A 39 -7.77 10.51 4.90
CA SER A 39 -6.51 11.09 5.34
C SER A 39 -5.64 10.02 5.99
N LEU A 40 -4.38 9.96 5.60
CA LEU A 40 -3.43 9.02 6.17
C LEU A 40 -2.57 9.66 7.24
N LYS A 41 -2.99 10.82 7.74
CA LYS A 41 -2.22 11.55 8.74
C LYS A 41 -2.04 10.75 10.03
N SER A 42 -2.98 9.88 10.34
CA SER A 42 -2.87 9.04 11.54
C SER A 42 -1.67 8.12 11.50
N PHE A 43 -1.13 7.87 10.31
CA PHE A 43 -0.05 6.91 10.12
C PHE A 43 1.27 7.56 9.78
N LYS A 44 1.44 8.83 10.11
CA LYS A 44 2.67 9.52 9.69
C LYS A 44 3.93 8.99 10.34
N GLN A 45 3.80 8.12 11.33
CA GLN A 45 4.95 7.43 11.91
C GLN A 45 5.49 6.35 10.96
N HIS A 46 4.72 6.00 9.97
CA HIS A 46 5.08 4.96 9.02
C HIS A 46 5.13 5.54 7.63
N SER A 47 5.51 4.73 6.65
CA SER A 47 5.51 5.18 5.27
C SER A 47 4.08 5.25 4.76
N THR A 48 3.71 6.38 4.19
CA THR A 48 2.38 6.52 3.61
C THR A 48 2.51 7.08 2.19
N HIS A 49 1.66 6.57 1.30
CA HIS A 49 1.66 6.99 -0.09
C HIS A 49 0.23 7.07 -0.59
N THR A 50 -0.04 8.01 -1.47
CA THR A 50 -1.30 8.06 -2.19
C THR A 50 -0.96 8.14 -3.66
N PHE A 51 -1.32 7.09 -4.41
CA PHE A 51 -1.04 7.00 -5.83
C PHE A 51 -2.28 7.26 -6.64
N SER A 52 -2.12 7.96 -7.76
CA SER A 52 -3.19 8.18 -8.71
C SER A 52 -3.02 7.20 -9.87
N ILE A 53 -4.14 6.64 -10.33
CA ILE A 53 -4.10 5.70 -11.44
C ILE A 53 -3.52 6.34 -12.70
N ILE A 54 -3.69 7.65 -12.84
CA ILE A 54 -3.16 8.37 -14.00
C ILE A 54 -1.64 8.39 -13.97
N GLU A 55 -1.07 8.57 -12.78
CA GLU A 55 0.38 8.71 -12.65
C GLU A 55 1.09 7.39 -12.46
N LYS A 56 0.43 6.42 -11.83
CA LYS A 56 1.07 5.16 -11.45
C LYS A 56 0.29 3.95 -11.93
N LYS A 57 -0.20 4.00 -13.16
CA LYS A 57 -1.02 2.92 -13.69
C LYS A 57 -0.36 1.57 -13.57
N GLU A 58 0.96 1.51 -13.76
CA GLU A 58 1.69 0.25 -13.69
C GLU A 58 1.56 -0.40 -12.32
N VAL A 59 1.62 0.42 -11.26
CA VAL A 59 1.49 -0.10 -9.92
C VAL A 59 0.08 -0.64 -9.69
N PHE A 60 -0.92 0.05 -10.20
CA PHE A 60 -2.30 -0.41 -10.08
C PHE A 60 -2.48 -1.78 -10.73
N ASP A 61 -1.85 -1.97 -11.89
CA ASP A 61 -1.93 -3.26 -12.57
C ASP A 61 -1.21 -4.35 -11.80
N GLU A 62 -0.02 -4.05 -11.29
CA GLU A 62 0.77 -5.02 -10.54
C GLU A 62 0.09 -5.44 -9.26
N GLU A 63 -0.54 -4.50 -8.58
CA GLU A 63 -1.20 -4.78 -7.30
C GLU A 63 -2.65 -5.23 -7.50
N LYS A 64 -3.09 -5.30 -8.74
CA LYS A 64 -4.44 -5.78 -9.08
C LYS A 64 -5.51 -4.97 -8.38
N ILE A 65 -5.40 -3.66 -8.49
CA ILE A 65 -6.37 -2.75 -7.89
C ILE A 65 -7.63 -2.73 -8.76
N LYS A 66 -8.75 -3.11 -8.19
CA LYS A 66 -10.01 -3.18 -8.92
C LYS A 66 -11.00 -2.09 -8.55
N TYR A 67 -10.89 -1.58 -7.34
CA TYR A 67 -11.80 -0.57 -6.84
C TYR A 67 -11.03 0.65 -6.38
N LEU A 68 -11.64 1.81 -6.48
CA LEU A 68 -11.01 3.06 -6.06
C LEU A 68 -11.97 3.83 -5.18
N PRO A 69 -11.52 4.35 -4.08
CA PRO A 69 -10.17 4.16 -3.56
C PRO A 69 -9.98 2.79 -2.88
N THR A 70 -8.75 2.37 -2.81
CA THR A 70 -8.36 1.14 -2.10
C THR A 70 -7.14 1.47 -1.26
N ILE A 71 -7.11 0.98 -0.03
CA ILE A 71 -5.94 1.16 0.84
C ILE A 71 -5.37 -0.20 1.17
N ILE A 72 -4.06 -0.33 1.03
CA ILE A 72 -3.36 -1.56 1.35
C ILE A 72 -2.30 -1.29 2.39
N LEU A 73 -2.25 -2.14 3.40
CA LEU A 73 -1.19 -2.12 4.39
C LEU A 73 -0.18 -3.19 4.01
N TYR A 74 1.07 -2.78 3.85
CA TYR A 74 2.17 -3.69 3.54
C TYR A 74 3.09 -3.80 4.73
N HIS A 75 3.70 -4.97 4.88
CA HIS A 75 4.72 -5.20 5.89
C HIS A 75 5.84 -6.00 5.26
N ASN A 76 7.00 -5.36 5.12
CA ASN A 76 8.19 -6.00 4.53
C ASN A 76 7.90 -6.61 3.18
N GLY A 77 7.17 -5.86 2.36
CA GLY A 77 6.90 -6.26 0.99
C GLY A 77 5.67 -7.11 0.78
N GLU A 78 5.00 -7.50 1.86
CA GLU A 78 3.83 -8.36 1.74
C GLU A 78 2.57 -7.61 2.13
N GLU A 79 1.50 -7.89 1.40
CA GLU A 79 0.20 -7.31 1.70
C GLU A 79 -0.36 -7.95 2.97
N VAL A 80 -0.72 -7.11 3.95
CA VAL A 80 -1.28 -7.58 5.21
C VAL A 80 -2.80 -7.50 5.17
N ILE A 81 -3.32 -6.35 4.76
CA ILE A 81 -4.76 -6.16 4.67
C ILE A 81 -5.05 -5.19 3.53
N ARG A 82 -6.14 -5.43 2.84
CA ARG A 82 -6.59 -4.58 1.75
C ARG A 82 -8.02 -4.15 2.05
N VAL A 83 -8.24 -2.84 2.09
CA VAL A 83 -9.58 -2.29 2.32
C VAL A 83 -10.05 -1.65 1.02
N GLU A 84 -11.08 -2.22 0.42
CA GLU A 84 -11.59 -1.78 -0.87
C GLU A 84 -12.91 -1.06 -0.72
N SER A 85 -13.11 -0.05 -1.56
CA SER A 85 -14.34 0.72 -1.56
C SER A 85 -15.51 -0.06 -2.15
N GLY A 86 -15.22 -0.96 -3.08
CA GLY A 86 -16.27 -1.66 -3.78
C GLY A 86 -17.03 -0.74 -4.73
N ILE A 87 -18.25 -1.12 -5.05
CA ILE A 87 -19.06 -0.41 -6.03
C ILE A 87 -19.44 1.00 -5.57
N SER A 88 -19.51 1.20 -4.26
CA SER A 88 -19.93 2.49 -3.71
C SER A 88 -18.91 3.59 -3.93
N LEU A 89 -17.67 3.24 -4.26
CA LEU A 89 -16.58 4.18 -4.43
C LEU A 89 -16.24 4.92 -3.13
N LYS A 90 -16.64 4.37 -2.01
CA LYS A 90 -16.33 4.92 -0.69
C LYS A 90 -15.76 3.83 0.19
N LEU A 91 -14.71 4.17 0.92
CA LEU A 91 -14.12 3.23 1.86
C LEU A 91 -15.02 3.10 3.09
N PRO A 92 -14.99 1.94 3.76
CA PRO A 92 -15.74 1.78 5.00
C PRO A 92 -15.34 2.83 6.03
N GLU A 93 -16.28 3.20 6.88
CA GLU A 93 -16.03 4.23 7.88
C GLU A 93 -14.95 3.83 8.88
N ASN A 94 -14.81 2.54 9.12
CA ASN A 94 -13.83 2.04 10.08
C ASN A 94 -12.48 1.68 9.45
N THR A 95 -12.21 2.20 8.25
CA THR A 95 -10.98 1.87 7.53
C THR A 95 -9.72 2.18 8.36
N ILE A 96 -9.65 3.37 8.93
CA ILE A 96 -8.49 3.77 9.71
C ILE A 96 -8.31 2.86 10.91
N GLU A 97 -9.41 2.54 11.60
CA GLU A 97 -9.35 1.67 12.76
C GLU A 97 -8.88 0.26 12.42
N LEU A 98 -9.35 -0.25 11.29
CA LEU A 98 -8.93 -1.59 10.85
C LEU A 98 -7.42 -1.63 10.61
N ILE A 99 -6.89 -0.60 9.94
CA ILE A 99 -5.48 -0.56 9.64
C ILE A 99 -4.67 -0.38 10.91
N GLU A 100 -5.12 0.49 11.80
CA GLU A 100 -4.42 0.70 13.07
C GLU A 100 -4.34 -0.59 13.87
N LYS A 101 -5.41 -1.36 13.87
CA LYS A 101 -5.44 -2.63 14.59
C LYS A 101 -4.40 -3.60 14.03
N GLU A 102 -4.32 -3.68 12.69
CA GLU A 102 -3.36 -4.57 12.07
C GLU A 102 -1.93 -4.13 12.36
N ILE A 103 -1.69 -2.82 12.39
CA ILE A 103 -0.36 -2.32 12.72
C ILE A 103 0.02 -2.69 14.14
N GLU A 104 -0.93 -2.57 15.07
CA GLU A 104 -0.67 -2.95 16.45
C GLU A 104 -0.30 -4.41 16.56
N GLU A 105 -1.00 -5.27 15.81
CA GLU A 105 -0.69 -6.68 15.83
C GLU A 105 0.70 -6.99 15.28
N ILE A 106 1.10 -6.26 14.25
CA ILE A 106 2.43 -6.41 13.70
C ILE A 106 3.48 -6.04 14.74
N ILE A 107 3.27 -4.91 15.39
CA ILE A 107 4.22 -4.41 16.39
C ILE A 107 4.30 -5.37 17.57
N GLU A 108 3.16 -5.85 18.04
CA GLU A 108 3.13 -6.77 19.17
C GLU A 108 3.81 -8.09 18.84
N SER A 109 3.71 -8.55 17.62
CA SER A 109 4.29 -9.82 17.24
C SER A 109 5.81 -9.78 17.20
N LYS A 110 6.40 -8.59 17.17
CA LYS A 110 7.86 -8.44 17.17
C LYS A 110 8.43 -8.58 18.57
N PHE A 111 7.61 -8.44 19.57
CA PHE A 111 8.03 -8.48 20.94
C PHE A 111 7.30 -9.56 21.67
#